data_09d453d6d2460902b102fd96ee015103
#
_entry.id   09d453d6d2460902b102fd96ee015103
#
_cell.length_a   1.000
_cell.length_b   1.000
_cell.length_c   1.000
_cell.angle_alpha   90.00
_cell.angle_beta   90.00
_cell.angle_gamma   90.00
#
_symmetry.space_group_name_H-M   'P 1'
#
loop_
_entity.id
_entity.type
_entity.pdbx_description
1 polymer ?
#
loop_
_entity_poly.entity_id
_entity_poly.type
_entity_poly.pdbx_seq_one_letter_code
_entity_poly.pdbx_strand_id
1 'polypeptide(L)'
;MDYEKIGFKAGLEIHQQLDTHKLFCKCQSAIKEDGNYSFGRFLRPTQSELGDVDKAALAEAKKNRYFLYTASDESTCLVEADEEPPHAANSEAIDICLTTAVLMNATLVDEIHFMRKIVIDGSNTGGFQRTALIAVGGKIDDVGIQIIALEEDAARKIEEKGRIVNYGLDRLGIPLIEIATGPDIKNPNHVKEIAERIGLLLRATGKTKRGLGTIRQDLNVSISKGERVEIKGIQSLSSLSKVAEKEVLRQIGLINIKEILKERIEKKDLEDIKLVDISSYLKDSKSNIVQKLLKEGCAKAFRLPGFKGLLKLNDTKLGKEFAVQANIITGIGGIIHSDELPGYGIEQKEVDELRAILQLKDNDALVIALGKENTVVNALKIVIEIAKKVIDGVPNEVRRALPDDTTEFMRPMPGAARMYPETDVQPIRVTKDHIDRIKNNLPEEPIEKHKRFMREYLINDEQTKQILSSGYEIDFEKLVKQFPEQKNVIIRTFLNTFSELEKEKIDTNVVDEKMLINIFSALTADKYSKEAIPEILKYLILNPKSSIEDAIKTCGLYATDSNKI
;
A
#
# COMPACT_ATOMS: atom_id res chain seq x y z
N MET A 1 21.41 15.33 4.24
CA MET A 1 20.41 16.44 4.33
C MET A 1 20.12 16.68 5.80
N ASP A 2 19.92 17.93 6.21
CA ASP A 2 19.56 18.30 7.58
C ASP A 2 18.02 18.34 7.68
N TYR A 3 17.43 17.23 8.13
CA TYR A 3 15.98 17.04 8.19
C TYR A 3 15.29 17.90 9.25
N GLU A 4 15.99 18.20 10.33
CA GLU A 4 15.50 19.09 11.40
C GLU A 4 15.35 20.52 10.87
N LYS A 5 16.37 21.03 10.20
CA LYS A 5 16.38 22.38 9.62
C LYS A 5 15.29 22.60 8.57
N ILE A 6 14.97 21.60 7.76
CA ILE A 6 13.87 21.69 6.78
C ILE A 6 12.50 21.43 7.39
N GLY A 7 12.44 21.10 8.70
CA GLY A 7 11.21 20.82 9.43
C GLY A 7 10.48 19.58 8.91
N PHE A 8 11.24 18.51 8.66
CA PHE A 8 10.68 17.23 8.26
C PHE A 8 9.72 16.71 9.33
N LYS A 9 8.56 16.24 8.89
CA LYS A 9 7.59 15.53 9.70
C LYS A 9 7.05 14.38 8.89
N ALA A 10 6.95 13.22 9.51
CA ALA A 10 6.31 12.06 8.90
C ALA A 10 5.48 11.29 9.93
N GLY A 11 4.46 10.60 9.44
CA GLY A 11 3.64 9.66 10.18
C GLY A 11 3.36 8.44 9.33
N LEU A 12 3.12 7.32 9.99
CA LEU A 12 2.81 6.03 9.38
C LEU A 12 1.35 5.66 9.64
N GLU A 13 0.74 5.01 8.65
CA GLU A 13 -0.52 4.31 8.78
C GLU A 13 -0.28 2.86 8.36
N ILE A 14 -0.34 1.95 9.33
CA ILE A 14 -0.01 0.53 9.13
C ILE A 14 -1.26 -0.29 9.27
N HIS A 15 -1.54 -1.11 8.24
CA HIS A 15 -2.65 -2.04 8.20
C HIS A 15 -2.11 -3.47 8.21
N GLN A 16 -2.52 -4.29 9.17
CA GLN A 16 -2.11 -5.69 9.28
C GLN A 16 -3.33 -6.60 9.35
N GLN A 17 -3.40 -7.60 8.48
CA GLN A 17 -4.41 -8.66 8.56
C GLN A 17 -4.20 -9.52 9.81
N LEU A 18 -5.31 -9.83 10.50
CA LEU A 18 -5.31 -10.71 11.65
C LEU A 18 -5.59 -12.16 11.25
N ASP A 19 -4.98 -13.09 11.94
CA ASP A 19 -5.12 -14.52 11.68
C ASP A 19 -6.29 -15.11 12.48
N THR A 20 -7.49 -14.77 12.04
CA THR A 20 -8.78 -15.22 12.59
C THR A 20 -9.76 -15.48 11.44
N HIS A 21 -10.99 -15.91 11.72
CA HIS A 21 -12.07 -15.86 10.73
C HIS A 21 -12.44 -14.42 10.38
N LYS A 22 -13.25 -14.21 9.35
CA LYS A 22 -13.67 -12.87 8.90
C LYS A 22 -14.38 -12.07 9.99
N LEU A 23 -14.39 -10.72 9.84
CA LEU A 23 -14.82 -9.81 10.90
C LEU A 23 -16.32 -9.93 11.21
N PHE A 24 -17.16 -10.08 10.19
CA PHE A 24 -18.63 -10.09 10.35
C PHE A 24 -19.31 -11.38 9.90
N CYS A 25 -18.54 -12.46 9.72
CA CYS A 25 -19.05 -13.80 9.44
C CYS A 25 -18.07 -14.86 9.91
N LYS A 26 -18.43 -16.14 9.78
CA LYS A 26 -17.56 -17.27 10.15
C LYS A 26 -16.75 -17.83 8.98
N CYS A 27 -16.76 -17.17 7.82
CA CYS A 27 -15.97 -17.59 6.68
C CYS A 27 -14.48 -17.57 7.00
N GLN A 28 -13.72 -18.45 6.37
CA GLN A 28 -12.27 -18.48 6.51
C GLN A 28 -11.64 -17.19 5.93
N SER A 29 -10.67 -16.66 6.64
CA SER A 29 -9.84 -15.56 6.15
C SER A 29 -8.72 -16.10 5.24
N ALA A 30 -9.08 -16.74 4.13
CA ALA A 30 -8.14 -17.35 3.19
C ALA A 30 -8.31 -16.76 1.78
N ILE A 31 -7.20 -16.52 1.10
CA ILE A 31 -7.21 -16.12 -0.32
C ILE A 31 -7.49 -17.36 -1.16
N LYS A 32 -8.54 -17.29 -2.00
CA LYS A 32 -8.99 -18.35 -2.90
C LYS A 32 -9.10 -17.78 -4.30
N GLU A 33 -8.17 -18.14 -5.18
CA GLU A 33 -8.15 -17.61 -6.55
C GLU A 33 -9.27 -18.15 -7.41
N ASP A 34 -9.71 -19.39 -7.15
CA ASP A 34 -10.77 -20.09 -7.89
C ASP A 34 -12.15 -19.74 -7.32
N GLY A 35 -12.79 -18.73 -7.91
CA GLY A 35 -14.18 -18.40 -7.61
C GLY A 35 -15.14 -19.29 -8.39
N ASN A 36 -16.18 -19.80 -7.75
CA ASN A 36 -17.19 -20.68 -8.36
C ASN A 36 -18.50 -19.97 -8.72
N TYR A 37 -18.65 -18.70 -8.34
CA TYR A 37 -19.76 -17.85 -8.78
C TYR A 37 -19.34 -16.38 -8.91
N SER A 38 -20.14 -15.59 -9.63
CA SER A 38 -19.91 -14.15 -9.82
C SER A 38 -21.21 -13.38 -9.96
N PHE A 39 -21.17 -12.10 -9.57
CA PHE A 39 -22.26 -11.15 -9.75
C PHE A 39 -21.71 -9.75 -10.00
N GLY A 40 -22.56 -8.82 -10.46
CA GLY A 40 -22.09 -7.48 -10.80
C GLY A 40 -22.99 -6.38 -10.28
N ARG A 41 -22.39 -5.20 -10.01
CA ARG A 41 -23.07 -4.02 -9.47
C ARG A 41 -22.55 -2.71 -10.03
N PHE A 42 -23.41 -1.68 -9.98
CA PHE A 42 -23.01 -0.28 -10.03
C PHE A 42 -23.08 0.30 -8.61
N LEU A 43 -22.02 0.95 -8.16
CA LEU A 43 -22.01 1.66 -6.89
C LEU A 43 -22.31 3.13 -7.09
N ARG A 44 -23.01 3.73 -6.11
CA ARG A 44 -23.38 5.14 -6.11
C ARG A 44 -22.79 5.81 -4.86
N PRO A 45 -22.35 7.09 -4.96
CA PRO A 45 -21.92 7.84 -3.79
C PRO A 45 -23.12 8.05 -2.86
N THR A 46 -22.92 7.74 -1.58
CA THR A 46 -23.90 7.99 -0.52
C THR A 46 -23.71 9.41 0.01
N GLN A 47 -24.78 10.07 0.40
CA GLN A 47 -24.72 11.33 1.15
C GLN A 47 -24.46 11.06 2.62
N SER A 48 -23.68 11.93 3.28
CA SER A 48 -23.56 11.94 4.74
C SER A 48 -24.90 12.37 5.38
N GLU A 49 -25.04 12.20 6.68
CA GLU A 49 -26.21 12.66 7.44
C GLU A 49 -26.45 14.18 7.31
N LEU A 50 -25.40 14.95 7.02
CA LEU A 50 -25.47 16.39 6.77
C LEU A 50 -25.79 16.75 5.31
N GLY A 51 -25.99 15.74 4.44
CA GLY A 51 -26.29 15.93 3.03
C GLY A 51 -25.06 16.14 2.13
N ASP A 52 -23.85 16.15 2.70
CA ASP A 52 -22.61 16.28 1.95
C ASP A 52 -22.20 14.97 1.29
N VAL A 53 -21.58 15.06 0.11
CA VAL A 53 -21.01 13.91 -0.60
C VAL A 53 -19.49 14.03 -0.62
N ASP A 54 -18.79 12.95 -0.29
CA ASP A 54 -17.32 12.91 -0.32
C ASP A 54 -16.79 13.21 -1.73
N LYS A 55 -15.79 14.11 -1.83
CA LYS A 55 -15.23 14.56 -3.10
C LYS A 55 -14.53 13.43 -3.86
N ALA A 56 -13.90 12.50 -3.14
CA ALA A 56 -13.23 11.35 -3.76
C ALA A 56 -14.27 10.36 -4.31
N ALA A 57 -15.38 10.16 -3.59
CA ALA A 57 -16.52 9.36 -4.05
C ALA A 57 -17.16 9.96 -5.32
N LEU A 58 -17.35 11.28 -5.37
CA LEU A 58 -17.85 11.96 -6.58
C LEU A 58 -16.91 11.81 -7.78
N ALA A 59 -15.60 11.89 -7.56
CA ALA A 59 -14.61 11.72 -8.61
C ALA A 59 -14.62 10.28 -9.16
N GLU A 60 -14.79 9.29 -8.30
CA GLU A 60 -14.89 7.88 -8.69
C GLU A 60 -16.19 7.58 -9.45
N ALA A 61 -17.31 8.10 -8.98
CA ALA A 61 -18.61 7.95 -9.65
C ALA A 61 -18.62 8.44 -11.11
N LYS A 62 -17.88 9.52 -11.41
CA LYS A 62 -17.76 10.05 -12.78
C LYS A 62 -17.10 9.07 -13.77
N LYS A 63 -16.35 8.07 -13.29
CA LYS A 63 -15.75 7.03 -14.13
C LYS A 63 -16.77 6.03 -14.66
N ASN A 64 -17.99 5.99 -14.08
CA ASN A 64 -19.11 5.13 -14.47
C ASN A 64 -18.67 3.66 -14.68
N ARG A 65 -18.04 3.09 -13.65
CA ARG A 65 -17.51 1.73 -13.66
C ARG A 65 -18.59 0.72 -13.30
N TYR A 66 -18.50 -0.46 -13.91
CA TYR A 66 -19.26 -1.65 -13.54
C TYR A 66 -18.34 -2.61 -12.79
N PHE A 67 -18.74 -3.04 -11.60
CA PHE A 67 -17.96 -3.91 -10.75
C PHE A 67 -18.49 -5.33 -10.84
N LEU A 68 -17.60 -6.24 -11.25
CA LEU A 68 -17.84 -7.68 -11.25
C LEU A 68 -17.14 -8.28 -10.03
N TYR A 69 -17.86 -9.10 -9.27
CA TYR A 69 -17.35 -9.77 -8.08
C TYR A 69 -17.26 -11.26 -8.33
N THR A 70 -16.09 -11.82 -8.07
CA THR A 70 -15.83 -13.26 -8.11
C THR A 70 -15.71 -13.76 -6.68
N ALA A 71 -16.44 -14.81 -6.34
CA ALA A 71 -16.58 -15.34 -5.00
C ALA A 71 -16.42 -16.85 -4.96
N SER A 72 -15.97 -17.39 -3.81
CA SER A 72 -15.86 -18.81 -3.51
C SER A 72 -16.67 -19.12 -2.25
N ASP A 73 -17.47 -20.17 -2.27
CA ASP A 73 -18.25 -20.64 -1.12
C ASP A 73 -17.40 -21.12 0.05
N GLU A 74 -16.11 -21.39 -0.16
CA GLU A 74 -15.16 -21.71 0.92
C GLU A 74 -14.75 -20.48 1.75
N SER A 75 -14.79 -19.28 1.16
CA SER A 75 -14.26 -18.06 1.82
C SER A 75 -15.23 -16.87 1.78
N THR A 76 -16.43 -17.04 1.24
CA THR A 76 -17.39 -15.95 1.03
C THR A 76 -18.80 -16.42 1.31
N CYS A 77 -19.61 -15.57 1.94
CA CYS A 77 -21.04 -15.80 2.15
C CYS A 77 -21.86 -14.56 1.72
N LEU A 78 -23.15 -14.51 2.05
CA LEU A 78 -24.05 -13.42 1.70
C LEU A 78 -23.67 -12.08 2.37
N VAL A 79 -22.94 -12.13 3.51
CA VAL A 79 -22.44 -10.91 4.17
C VAL A 79 -21.44 -10.15 3.27
N GLU A 80 -20.44 -10.84 2.69
CA GLU A 80 -19.50 -10.22 1.75
C GLU A 80 -20.16 -9.81 0.44
N ALA A 81 -21.23 -10.50 0.06
CA ALA A 81 -22.02 -10.12 -1.10
C ALA A 81 -22.95 -8.91 -0.85
N ASP A 82 -23.02 -8.42 0.40
CA ASP A 82 -23.97 -7.36 0.84
C ASP A 82 -25.44 -7.73 0.55
N GLU A 83 -25.78 -9.02 0.75
CA GLU A 83 -27.11 -9.59 0.60
C GLU A 83 -27.67 -10.10 1.94
N GLU A 84 -26.90 -10.02 3.01
CA GLU A 84 -27.25 -10.35 4.39
C GLU A 84 -26.60 -9.32 5.33
N PRO A 85 -27.29 -8.89 6.40
CA PRO A 85 -26.71 -8.02 7.42
C PRO A 85 -25.45 -8.65 8.06
N PRO A 86 -24.51 -7.82 8.54
CA PRO A 86 -23.33 -8.33 9.23
C PRO A 86 -23.72 -9.10 10.49
N HIS A 87 -23.01 -10.19 10.76
CA HIS A 87 -23.12 -10.89 12.04
C HIS A 87 -22.40 -10.09 13.13
N ALA A 88 -22.46 -10.58 14.38
CA ALA A 88 -21.69 -10.01 15.48
C ALA A 88 -20.19 -9.96 15.14
N ALA A 89 -19.53 -8.87 15.49
CA ALA A 89 -18.11 -8.69 15.21
C ALA A 89 -17.26 -9.76 15.88
N ASN A 90 -16.20 -10.18 15.19
CA ASN A 90 -15.28 -11.21 15.64
C ASN A 90 -14.58 -10.79 16.94
N SER A 91 -14.94 -11.44 18.07
CA SER A 91 -14.39 -11.14 19.39
C SER A 91 -12.89 -11.40 19.51
N GLU A 92 -12.35 -12.40 18.79
CA GLU A 92 -10.91 -12.68 18.78
C GLU A 92 -10.14 -11.54 18.09
N ALA A 93 -10.66 -11.01 16.99
CA ALA A 93 -10.07 -9.85 16.31
C ALA A 93 -10.06 -8.60 17.22
N ILE A 94 -11.14 -8.39 17.98
CA ILE A 94 -11.22 -7.32 18.99
C ILE A 94 -10.17 -7.52 20.08
N ASP A 95 -10.03 -8.73 20.64
CA ASP A 95 -9.06 -9.06 21.69
C ASP A 95 -7.61 -8.80 21.21
N ILE A 96 -7.30 -9.13 19.94
CA ILE A 96 -5.98 -8.86 19.36
C ILE A 96 -5.72 -7.35 19.26
N CYS A 97 -6.71 -6.57 18.81
CA CYS A 97 -6.58 -5.12 18.72
C CYS A 97 -6.43 -4.47 20.10
N LEU A 98 -7.22 -4.91 21.10
CA LEU A 98 -7.09 -4.44 22.48
C LEU A 98 -5.73 -4.81 23.09
N THR A 99 -5.23 -6.02 22.84
CA THR A 99 -3.89 -6.48 23.25
C THR A 99 -2.81 -5.57 22.66
N THR A 100 -2.90 -5.30 21.36
CA THR A 100 -1.96 -4.40 20.67
C THR A 100 -2.00 -2.98 21.25
N ALA A 101 -3.20 -2.48 21.54
CA ALA A 101 -3.37 -1.15 22.13
C ALA A 101 -2.75 -1.07 23.55
N VAL A 102 -2.90 -2.10 24.37
CA VAL A 102 -2.28 -2.18 25.70
C VAL A 102 -0.74 -2.22 25.59
N LEU A 103 -0.18 -2.99 24.64
CA LEU A 103 1.27 -3.04 24.39
C LEU A 103 1.84 -1.69 23.95
N MET A 104 1.03 -0.86 23.28
CA MET A 104 1.40 0.50 22.86
C MET A 104 1.07 1.56 23.90
N ASN A 105 0.64 1.18 25.10
CA ASN A 105 0.19 2.08 26.15
C ASN A 105 -0.90 3.07 25.69
N ALA A 106 -1.76 2.65 24.77
CA ALA A 106 -2.86 3.46 24.28
C ALA A 106 -4.06 3.44 25.25
N THR A 107 -4.88 4.49 25.21
CA THR A 107 -6.11 4.59 25.99
C THR A 107 -7.23 3.88 25.22
N LEU A 108 -7.74 2.79 25.77
CA LEU A 108 -8.84 2.02 25.20
C LEU A 108 -10.15 2.83 25.27
N VAL A 109 -11.03 2.64 24.29
CA VAL A 109 -12.39 3.20 24.34
C VAL A 109 -13.24 2.39 25.32
N ASP A 110 -14.22 3.02 25.95
CA ASP A 110 -15.17 2.33 26.86
C ASP A 110 -16.18 1.46 26.07
N GLU A 111 -16.45 1.86 24.82
CA GLU A 111 -17.40 1.19 23.94
C GLU A 111 -16.95 1.29 22.48
N ILE A 112 -16.94 0.17 21.79
CA ILE A 112 -16.54 0.05 20.39
C ILE A 112 -17.76 0.21 19.50
N HIS A 113 -17.77 1.25 18.67
CA HIS A 113 -18.80 1.51 17.67
C HIS A 113 -18.23 1.38 16.27
N PHE A 114 -18.87 0.60 15.42
CA PHE A 114 -18.51 0.54 14.02
C PHE A 114 -19.10 1.73 13.25
N MET A 115 -18.33 2.21 12.28
CA MET A 115 -18.69 3.26 11.34
C MET A 115 -18.59 2.73 9.92
N ARG A 116 -19.36 3.31 8.99
CA ARG A 116 -19.28 3.06 7.55
C ARG A 116 -18.43 4.16 6.90
N LYS A 117 -17.28 3.79 6.39
CA LYS A 117 -16.34 4.66 5.65
C LYS A 117 -16.62 4.52 4.15
N ILE A 118 -17.15 5.56 3.49
CA ILE A 118 -17.58 5.51 2.08
C ILE A 118 -16.42 5.14 1.15
N VAL A 119 -16.59 4.08 0.36
CA VAL A 119 -15.64 3.56 -0.62
C VAL A 119 -16.39 3.03 -1.83
N ILE A 120 -16.45 3.78 -2.92
CA ILE A 120 -17.24 3.44 -4.13
C ILE A 120 -16.38 3.06 -5.34
N ASP A 121 -15.12 2.71 -5.11
CA ASP A 121 -14.20 2.22 -6.17
C ASP A 121 -14.42 0.75 -6.54
N GLY A 122 -15.40 0.08 -5.91
CA GLY A 122 -15.75 -1.32 -6.09
C GLY A 122 -15.06 -2.27 -5.13
N SER A 123 -14.11 -1.82 -4.33
CA SER A 123 -13.39 -2.68 -3.39
C SER A 123 -14.24 -3.16 -2.20
N ASN A 124 -15.43 -2.60 -2.01
CA ASN A 124 -16.44 -3.04 -1.04
C ASN A 124 -17.81 -3.13 -1.74
N THR A 125 -18.48 -4.25 -1.62
CA THR A 125 -19.75 -4.56 -2.30
C THR A 125 -20.88 -3.62 -1.91
N GLY A 126 -20.95 -3.20 -0.65
CA GLY A 126 -21.94 -2.24 -0.11
C GLY A 126 -21.57 -0.76 -0.36
N GLY A 127 -20.40 -0.47 -0.96
CA GLY A 127 -19.95 0.90 -1.18
C GLY A 127 -19.38 1.61 0.04
N PHE A 128 -19.10 0.87 1.10
CA PHE A 128 -18.45 1.36 2.32
C PHE A 128 -17.62 0.25 2.98
N GLN A 129 -16.64 0.66 3.79
CA GLN A 129 -15.83 -0.20 4.64
C GLN A 129 -16.23 0.04 6.09
N ARG A 130 -16.46 -1.03 6.87
CA ARG A 130 -16.72 -0.93 8.30
C ARG A 130 -15.42 -0.77 9.04
N THR A 131 -15.35 0.25 9.92
CA THR A 131 -14.20 0.56 10.77
C THR A 131 -14.65 0.93 12.16
N ALA A 132 -13.91 0.56 13.18
CA ALA A 132 -14.19 0.91 14.57
C ALA A 132 -12.94 1.41 15.28
N LEU A 133 -13.08 2.48 16.06
CA LEU A 133 -12.02 2.96 16.95
C LEU A 133 -11.89 2.00 18.13
N ILE A 134 -10.66 1.54 18.40
CA ILE A 134 -10.32 0.65 19.51
C ILE A 134 -9.61 1.42 20.63
N ALA A 135 -8.70 2.31 20.25
CA ALA A 135 -7.93 3.08 21.22
C ALA A 135 -7.42 4.39 20.61
N VAL A 136 -7.11 5.34 21.48
CA VAL A 136 -6.49 6.62 21.14
C VAL A 136 -5.24 6.85 21.97
N GLY A 137 -4.33 7.66 21.44
CA GLY A 137 -3.07 7.93 22.13
C GLY A 137 -2.18 6.70 22.19
N GLY A 138 -1.22 6.70 23.09
CA GLY A 138 -0.18 5.69 23.19
C GLY A 138 1.13 6.13 22.59
N LYS A 139 2.14 5.25 22.63
CA LYS A 139 3.49 5.61 22.24
C LYS A 139 4.30 4.39 21.82
N ILE A 140 5.12 4.57 20.80
CA ILE A 140 6.19 3.65 20.42
C ILE A 140 7.49 4.45 20.39
N ASP A 141 8.43 4.10 21.29
CA ASP A 141 9.66 4.83 21.49
C ASP A 141 9.39 6.33 21.71
N ASP A 142 9.77 7.22 20.82
CA ASP A 142 9.51 8.66 20.89
C ASP A 142 8.38 9.14 19.97
N VAL A 143 7.69 8.22 19.29
CA VAL A 143 6.60 8.52 18.36
C VAL A 143 5.23 8.22 19.00
N GLY A 144 4.35 9.21 19.03
CA GLY A 144 2.98 9.05 19.53
C GLY A 144 2.10 8.21 18.57
N ILE A 145 1.20 7.43 19.15
CA ILE A 145 0.12 6.78 18.41
C ILE A 145 -1.11 7.67 18.46
N GLN A 146 -1.73 7.97 17.33
CA GLN A 146 -2.95 8.76 17.27
C GLN A 146 -4.18 7.90 17.49
N ILE A 147 -4.33 6.85 16.68
CA ILE A 147 -5.45 5.92 16.74
C ILE A 147 -5.00 4.48 16.49
N ILE A 148 -5.75 3.55 17.06
CA ILE A 148 -5.76 2.13 16.71
C ILE A 148 -7.22 1.79 16.38
N ALA A 149 -7.44 1.27 15.17
CA ALA A 149 -8.76 0.90 14.67
C ALA A 149 -8.81 -0.56 14.22
N LEU A 150 -10.01 -1.13 14.19
CA LEU A 150 -10.31 -2.43 13.60
C LEU A 150 -11.21 -2.22 12.38
N GLU A 151 -10.76 -2.70 11.23
CA GLU A 151 -11.46 -2.57 9.96
C GLU A 151 -11.71 -3.94 9.30
N GLU A 152 -12.61 -3.98 8.33
CA GLU A 152 -12.68 -5.08 7.37
C GLU A 152 -11.75 -4.80 6.17
N ASP A 153 -10.96 -5.80 5.73
CA ASP A 153 -10.14 -5.62 4.53
C ASP A 153 -11.01 -5.54 3.28
N ALA A 154 -10.55 -4.82 2.28
CA ALA A 154 -11.24 -4.62 1.02
C ALA A 154 -11.08 -5.82 0.07
N ALA A 155 -11.96 -5.98 -0.90
CA ALA A 155 -11.89 -6.98 -1.95
C ALA A 155 -10.59 -6.84 -2.78
N ARG A 156 -10.08 -7.97 -3.26
CA ARG A 156 -8.85 -8.05 -4.04
C ARG A 156 -9.15 -7.76 -5.53
N LYS A 157 -8.55 -6.71 -6.07
CA LYS A 157 -8.68 -6.39 -7.49
C LYS A 157 -8.00 -7.48 -8.33
N ILE A 158 -8.77 -8.14 -9.20
CA ILE A 158 -8.27 -9.18 -10.10
C ILE A 158 -7.88 -8.58 -11.45
N GLU A 159 -8.79 -7.82 -12.08
CA GLU A 159 -8.60 -7.31 -13.43
C GLU A 159 -9.37 -6.01 -13.66
N GLU A 160 -8.91 -5.21 -14.61
CA GLU A 160 -9.63 -4.02 -15.11
C GLU A 160 -9.58 -4.01 -16.64
N LYS A 161 -10.77 -4.05 -17.26
CA LYS A 161 -10.95 -3.99 -18.72
C LYS A 161 -11.94 -2.89 -19.08
N GLY A 162 -11.45 -1.76 -19.53
CA GLY A 162 -12.26 -0.60 -19.86
C GLY A 162 -13.05 -0.06 -18.66
N ARG A 163 -14.38 -0.21 -18.66
CA ARG A 163 -15.24 0.20 -17.55
C ARG A 163 -15.54 -0.92 -16.54
N ILE A 164 -15.14 -2.14 -16.85
CA ILE A 164 -15.39 -3.31 -16.00
C ILE A 164 -14.17 -3.52 -15.10
N VAL A 165 -14.41 -3.59 -13.79
CA VAL A 165 -13.39 -3.93 -12.80
C VAL A 165 -13.82 -5.19 -12.07
N ASN A 166 -12.99 -6.22 -12.08
CA ASN A 166 -13.24 -7.48 -11.40
C ASN A 166 -12.51 -7.53 -10.05
N TYR A 167 -13.25 -7.90 -9.01
CA TYR A 167 -12.77 -8.06 -7.65
C TYR A 167 -13.03 -9.47 -7.12
N GLY A 168 -12.06 -10.04 -6.38
CA GLY A 168 -12.22 -11.27 -5.61
C GLY A 168 -12.69 -10.96 -4.19
N LEU A 169 -13.79 -11.58 -3.77
CA LEU A 169 -14.38 -11.40 -2.43
C LEU A 169 -13.69 -12.24 -1.34
N ASP A 170 -12.74 -13.08 -1.72
CA ASP A 170 -11.94 -13.89 -0.80
C ASP A 170 -11.27 -13.06 0.31
N ARG A 171 -10.75 -11.87 -0.03
CA ARG A 171 -10.10 -10.95 0.91
C ARG A 171 -11.07 -10.06 1.68
N LEU A 172 -12.23 -9.72 1.08
CA LEU A 172 -13.21 -8.84 1.72
C LEU A 172 -13.64 -9.40 3.08
N GLY A 173 -13.64 -8.54 4.10
CA GLY A 173 -14.07 -8.88 5.44
C GLY A 173 -13.00 -9.56 6.32
N ILE A 174 -11.78 -9.81 5.82
CA ILE A 174 -10.65 -10.20 6.69
C ILE A 174 -10.40 -9.09 7.72
N PRO A 175 -10.31 -9.41 9.04
CA PRO A 175 -10.05 -8.39 10.04
C PRO A 175 -8.68 -7.73 9.84
N LEU A 176 -8.66 -6.40 9.89
CA LEU A 176 -7.51 -5.57 9.61
C LEU A 176 -7.32 -4.59 10.77
N ILE A 177 -6.20 -4.68 11.48
CA ILE A 177 -5.84 -3.65 12.45
C ILE A 177 -5.16 -2.50 11.72
N GLU A 178 -5.64 -1.27 11.95
CA GLU A 178 -5.03 -0.02 11.48
C GLU A 178 -4.39 0.70 12.66
N ILE A 179 -3.13 1.10 12.51
CA ILE A 179 -2.38 1.88 13.50
C ILE A 179 -1.86 3.13 12.80
N ALA A 180 -2.33 4.29 13.26
CA ALA A 180 -1.87 5.59 12.76
C ALA A 180 -1.00 6.28 13.81
N THR A 181 0.22 6.67 13.42
CA THR A 181 1.14 7.42 14.27
C THR A 181 0.93 8.92 14.17
N GLY A 182 1.43 9.65 15.16
CA GLY A 182 1.63 11.09 15.07
C GLY A 182 2.70 11.48 14.05
N PRO A 183 2.80 12.77 13.69
CA PRO A 183 3.82 13.27 12.76
C PRO A 183 5.16 13.53 13.46
N ASP A 184 5.57 12.63 14.35
CA ASP A 184 6.71 12.80 15.27
C ASP A 184 8.00 12.17 14.72
N ILE A 185 7.91 11.49 13.59
CA ILE A 185 9.06 10.84 12.94
C ILE A 185 9.99 11.92 12.36
N LYS A 186 11.29 11.83 12.68
CA LYS A 186 12.25 12.94 12.53
C LYS A 186 13.10 12.91 11.25
N ASN A 187 13.20 11.74 10.60
CA ASN A 187 13.98 11.55 9.37
C ASN A 187 13.56 10.26 8.65
N PRO A 188 13.98 10.06 7.39
CA PRO A 188 13.62 8.88 6.61
C PRO A 188 14.05 7.54 7.19
N ASN A 189 15.20 7.44 7.89
CA ASN A 189 15.61 6.18 8.53
C ASN A 189 14.72 5.88 9.73
N HIS A 190 14.35 6.88 10.51
CA HIS A 190 13.43 6.75 11.63
C HIS A 190 12.03 6.26 11.19
N VAL A 191 11.58 6.59 9.94
CA VAL A 191 10.35 6.00 9.37
C VAL A 191 10.44 4.47 9.33
N LYS A 192 11.56 3.93 8.83
CA LYS A 192 11.79 2.49 8.76
C LYS A 192 11.85 1.85 10.15
N GLU A 193 12.57 2.45 11.08
CA GLU A 193 12.75 1.94 12.45
C GLU A 193 11.40 1.82 13.18
N ILE A 194 10.56 2.84 13.10
CA ILE A 194 9.22 2.83 13.71
C ILE A 194 8.30 1.81 13.04
N ALA A 195 8.31 1.71 11.71
CA ALA A 195 7.53 0.70 10.99
C ALA A 195 7.93 -0.73 11.39
N GLU A 196 9.24 -0.98 11.51
CA GLU A 196 9.78 -2.27 11.97
C GLU A 196 9.34 -2.57 13.41
N ARG A 197 9.39 -1.56 14.29
CA ARG A 197 8.99 -1.69 15.69
C ARG A 197 7.50 -2.01 15.84
N ILE A 198 6.63 -1.33 15.09
CA ILE A 198 5.18 -1.62 15.04
C ILE A 198 4.95 -3.06 14.55
N GLY A 199 5.64 -3.45 13.47
CA GLY A 199 5.53 -4.79 12.92
C GLY A 199 5.96 -5.89 13.93
N LEU A 200 6.98 -5.66 14.74
CA LEU A 200 7.40 -6.58 15.80
C LEU A 200 6.34 -6.71 16.91
N LEU A 201 5.76 -5.59 17.35
CA LEU A 201 4.68 -5.61 18.36
C LEU A 201 3.45 -6.34 17.86
N LEU A 202 3.06 -6.13 16.61
CA LEU A 202 1.95 -6.87 16.00
C LEU A 202 2.22 -8.37 15.94
N ARG A 203 3.40 -8.77 15.52
CA ARG A 203 3.80 -10.19 15.48
C ARG A 203 3.88 -10.83 16.86
N ALA A 204 4.26 -10.08 17.89
CA ALA A 204 4.31 -10.59 19.27
C ALA A 204 2.95 -11.12 19.76
N THR A 205 1.84 -10.66 19.21
CA THR A 205 0.51 -11.22 19.51
C THR A 205 0.35 -12.66 19.05
N GLY A 206 1.18 -13.14 18.12
CA GLY A 206 1.08 -14.49 17.54
C GLY A 206 -0.15 -14.71 16.67
N LYS A 207 -0.92 -13.65 16.36
CA LYS A 207 -2.22 -13.69 15.70
C LYS A 207 -2.31 -12.77 14.46
N THR A 208 -1.18 -12.50 13.84
CA THR A 208 -1.13 -11.76 12.57
C THR A 208 -0.83 -12.70 11.42
N LYS A 209 -1.45 -12.43 10.26
CA LYS A 209 -1.18 -13.20 9.05
C LYS A 209 0.23 -12.93 8.54
N ARG A 210 0.81 -13.95 7.92
CA ARG A 210 2.14 -13.90 7.28
C ARG A 210 1.98 -13.79 5.76
N GLY A 211 3.05 -13.38 5.08
CA GLY A 211 3.15 -13.37 3.62
C GLY A 211 2.91 -12.01 2.99
N LEU A 212 3.14 -11.97 1.68
CA LEU A 212 3.03 -10.74 0.88
C LEU A 212 1.60 -10.20 0.88
N GLY A 213 1.46 -8.88 1.10
CA GLY A 213 0.17 -8.19 1.08
C GLY A 213 -0.66 -8.29 2.36
N THR A 214 -0.20 -9.04 3.39
CA THR A 214 -0.88 -9.13 4.68
C THR A 214 -0.63 -7.92 5.58
N ILE A 215 0.47 -7.21 5.34
CA ILE A 215 0.77 -5.90 5.94
C ILE A 215 0.92 -4.86 4.83
N ARG A 216 0.32 -3.69 5.01
CA ARG A 216 0.40 -2.55 4.10
C ARG A 216 0.75 -1.31 4.90
N GLN A 217 1.49 -0.39 4.26
CA GLN A 217 2.02 0.80 4.91
C GLN A 217 1.75 2.00 4.03
N ASP A 218 1.11 3.01 4.61
CA ASP A 218 0.91 4.31 4.02
C ASP A 218 1.77 5.31 4.79
N LEU A 219 2.44 6.20 4.08
CA LEU A 219 3.38 7.15 4.65
C LEU A 219 2.87 8.58 4.41
N ASN A 220 2.74 9.35 5.46
CA ASN A 220 2.49 10.78 5.41
C ASN A 220 3.81 11.54 5.56
N VAL A 221 4.13 12.45 4.64
CA VAL A 221 5.35 13.26 4.66
C VAL A 221 5.02 14.72 4.47
N SER A 222 5.69 15.59 5.22
CA SER A 222 5.67 17.04 5.01
C SER A 222 6.99 17.69 5.43
N ILE A 223 7.25 18.90 4.92
CA ILE A 223 8.34 19.78 5.36
C ILE A 223 7.77 21.16 5.66
N SER A 224 8.50 22.03 6.40
CA SER A 224 7.94 23.28 6.95
C SER A 224 7.35 24.26 5.93
N LYS A 225 7.84 24.26 4.69
CA LYS A 225 7.30 25.08 3.59
C LYS A 225 6.49 24.27 2.57
N GLY A 226 6.32 22.97 2.83
CA GLY A 226 5.57 22.04 1.99
C GLY A 226 4.16 21.78 2.54
N GLU A 227 3.58 20.68 2.07
CA GLU A 227 2.25 20.22 2.48
C GLU A 227 2.28 18.74 2.85
N ARG A 228 1.25 18.27 3.58
CA ARG A 228 1.09 16.85 3.86
C ARG A 228 0.75 16.10 2.58
N VAL A 229 1.57 15.14 2.25
CA VAL A 229 1.36 14.18 1.15
C VAL A 229 1.24 12.79 1.73
N GLU A 230 0.16 12.09 1.41
CA GLU A 230 -0.07 10.70 1.75
C GLU A 230 0.43 9.81 0.62
N ILE A 231 1.31 8.86 0.91
CA ILE A 231 1.91 7.95 -0.07
C ILE A 231 1.48 6.54 0.24
N LYS A 232 0.73 5.94 -0.71
CA LYS A 232 0.18 4.58 -0.60
C LYS A 232 1.00 3.55 -1.37
N GLY A 233 0.89 2.29 -0.94
CA GLY A 233 1.40 1.15 -1.68
C GLY A 233 2.90 0.90 -1.53
N ILE A 234 3.51 1.33 -0.43
CA ILE A 234 4.91 1.02 -0.12
C ILE A 234 4.98 -0.43 0.36
N GLN A 235 5.71 -1.29 -0.35
CA GLN A 235 5.69 -2.73 -0.14
C GLN A 235 6.76 -3.26 0.81
N SER A 236 7.87 -2.53 0.98
CA SER A 236 8.98 -2.99 1.81
C SER A 236 9.43 -1.94 2.80
N LEU A 237 9.94 -2.38 3.95
CA LEU A 237 10.55 -1.51 4.97
C LEU A 237 11.74 -0.72 4.39
N SER A 238 12.51 -1.31 3.48
CA SER A 238 13.65 -0.65 2.83
C SER A 238 13.23 0.47 1.87
N SER A 239 12.04 0.37 1.28
CA SER A 239 11.48 1.41 0.40
C SER A 239 10.93 2.60 1.19
N LEU A 240 10.48 2.41 2.43
CA LEU A 240 9.91 3.50 3.25
C LEU A 240 10.86 4.70 3.38
N SER A 241 12.13 4.45 3.76
CA SER A 241 13.11 5.52 3.92
C SER A 241 13.43 6.22 2.59
N LYS A 242 13.56 5.45 1.51
CA LYS A 242 13.85 5.99 0.17
C LYS A 242 12.70 6.82 -0.39
N VAL A 243 11.47 6.33 -0.23
CA VAL A 243 10.26 7.04 -0.65
C VAL A 243 10.13 8.35 0.14
N ALA A 244 10.35 8.33 1.46
CA ALA A 244 10.34 9.52 2.29
C ALA A 244 11.39 10.55 1.82
N GLU A 245 12.62 10.11 1.54
CA GLU A 245 13.69 10.98 1.05
C GLU A 245 13.34 11.59 -0.31
N LYS A 246 12.86 10.78 -1.26
CA LYS A 246 12.48 11.27 -2.59
C LYS A 246 11.29 12.22 -2.55
N GLU A 247 10.32 12.00 -1.67
CA GLU A 247 9.22 12.93 -1.48
C GLU A 247 9.70 14.27 -0.91
N VAL A 248 10.63 14.27 0.04
CA VAL A 248 11.27 15.51 0.53
C VAL A 248 11.94 16.26 -0.60
N LEU A 249 12.73 15.58 -1.43
CA LEU A 249 13.40 16.19 -2.60
C LEU A 249 12.38 16.77 -3.58
N ARG A 250 11.28 16.05 -3.84
CA ARG A 250 10.18 16.55 -4.69
C ARG A 250 9.56 17.83 -4.11
N GLN A 251 9.27 17.86 -2.81
CA GLN A 251 8.69 19.04 -2.17
C GLN A 251 9.64 20.22 -2.19
N ILE A 252 10.93 20.03 -1.91
CA ILE A 252 11.96 21.07 -2.04
C ILE A 252 12.00 21.62 -3.47
N GLY A 253 11.96 20.75 -4.46
CA GLY A 253 11.94 21.16 -5.86
C GLY A 253 10.71 21.98 -6.22
N LEU A 254 9.51 21.59 -5.75
CA LEU A 254 8.28 22.36 -5.98
C LEU A 254 8.31 23.72 -5.27
N ILE A 255 8.89 23.79 -4.07
CA ILE A 255 9.09 25.07 -3.35
C ILE A 255 10.03 25.97 -4.14
N ASN A 256 11.13 25.44 -4.67
CA ASN A 256 12.05 26.21 -5.52
C ASN A 256 11.35 26.71 -6.79
N ILE A 257 10.54 25.88 -7.43
CA ILE A 257 9.73 26.27 -8.60
C ILE A 257 8.78 27.41 -8.22
N LYS A 258 8.08 27.30 -7.10
CA LYS A 258 7.21 28.36 -6.58
C LYS A 258 7.94 29.69 -6.42
N GLU A 259 9.12 29.71 -5.82
CA GLU A 259 9.89 30.94 -5.63
C GLU A 259 10.33 31.54 -6.99
N ILE A 260 10.78 30.72 -7.94
CA ILE A 260 11.12 31.19 -9.29
C ILE A 260 9.88 31.76 -10.01
N LEU A 261 8.72 31.09 -9.87
CA LEU A 261 7.49 31.56 -10.51
C LEU A 261 7.01 32.89 -9.94
N LYS A 262 7.13 33.12 -8.64
CA LYS A 262 6.79 34.41 -8.00
C LYS A 262 7.57 35.61 -8.58
N GLU A 263 8.81 35.38 -9.04
CA GLU A 263 9.62 36.41 -9.68
C GLU A 263 9.22 36.64 -11.14
N ARG A 264 8.60 35.64 -11.79
CA ARG A 264 8.33 35.68 -13.25
C ARG A 264 6.89 36.07 -13.60
N ILE A 265 5.91 35.66 -12.77
CA ILE A 265 4.47 35.78 -13.07
C ILE A 265 3.64 36.02 -11.82
N GLU A 266 2.44 36.55 -12.01
CA GLU A 266 1.38 36.58 -11.03
C GLU A 266 0.34 35.48 -11.31
N LYS A 267 -0.41 35.05 -10.29
CA LYS A 267 -1.44 34.00 -10.44
C LYS A 267 -2.49 34.32 -11.53
N LYS A 268 -2.82 35.61 -11.67
CA LYS A 268 -3.74 36.07 -12.72
C LYS A 268 -3.26 35.77 -14.15
N ASP A 269 -1.95 35.65 -14.37
CA ASP A 269 -1.39 35.32 -15.70
C ASP A 269 -1.75 33.90 -16.17
N LEU A 270 -2.23 33.05 -15.25
CA LEU A 270 -2.75 31.71 -15.55
C LEU A 270 -4.29 31.62 -15.64
N GLU A 271 -5.02 32.72 -15.48
CA GLU A 271 -6.49 32.69 -15.49
C GLU A 271 -7.07 32.63 -16.90
N ASP A 272 -6.49 33.39 -17.85
CA ASP A 272 -7.02 33.53 -19.20
C ASP A 272 -6.18 32.80 -20.27
N ILE A 273 -5.73 31.59 -19.97
CA ILE A 273 -4.96 30.79 -20.94
C ILE A 273 -5.87 30.29 -22.07
N LYS A 274 -5.54 30.64 -23.30
CA LYS A 274 -6.26 30.24 -24.52
C LYS A 274 -5.63 29.00 -25.13
N LEU A 275 -6.48 28.01 -25.41
CA LEU A 275 -6.09 26.83 -26.19
C LEU A 275 -6.12 27.18 -27.68
N VAL A 276 -5.04 26.92 -28.38
CA VAL A 276 -4.89 27.20 -29.83
C VAL A 276 -4.83 25.85 -30.55
N ASP A 277 -5.59 25.74 -31.63
CA ASP A 277 -5.49 24.60 -32.54
C ASP A 277 -4.23 24.76 -33.43
N ILE A 278 -3.34 23.79 -33.30
CA ILE A 278 -2.06 23.76 -34.02
C ILE A 278 -1.98 22.58 -35.02
N SER A 279 -3.09 21.93 -35.31
CA SER A 279 -3.14 20.76 -36.18
C SER A 279 -2.59 21.00 -37.57
N SER A 280 -2.88 22.19 -38.15
CA SER A 280 -2.40 22.58 -39.47
C SER A 280 -0.89 22.79 -39.54
N TYR A 281 -0.27 23.22 -38.44
CA TYR A 281 1.18 23.50 -38.36
C TYR A 281 2.01 22.23 -38.15
N LEU A 282 1.40 21.18 -37.63
CA LEU A 282 2.05 19.88 -37.44
C LEU A 282 1.68 18.85 -38.49
N LYS A 283 0.92 19.22 -39.52
CA LYS A 283 0.44 18.34 -40.57
C LYS A 283 1.56 17.62 -41.31
N ASP A 284 2.66 18.34 -41.59
CA ASP A 284 3.81 17.84 -42.32
C ASP A 284 4.99 17.44 -41.42
N SER A 285 4.73 17.31 -40.11
CA SER A 285 5.72 16.91 -39.10
C SER A 285 6.29 15.53 -39.41
N LYS A 286 7.57 15.34 -39.22
CA LYS A 286 8.26 14.05 -39.35
C LYS A 286 8.03 13.14 -38.13
N SER A 287 7.35 13.61 -37.11
CA SER A 287 7.04 12.84 -35.88
C SER A 287 6.00 11.76 -36.15
N ASN A 288 6.39 10.51 -36.02
CA ASN A 288 5.47 9.38 -36.14
C ASN A 288 4.30 9.42 -35.14
N ILE A 289 4.56 9.95 -33.92
CA ILE A 289 3.54 10.11 -32.88
C ILE A 289 2.52 11.17 -33.30
N VAL A 290 2.99 12.30 -33.78
CA VAL A 290 2.14 13.40 -34.26
C VAL A 290 1.28 12.92 -35.43
N GLN A 291 1.90 12.32 -36.46
CA GLN A 291 1.21 11.82 -37.62
C GLN A 291 0.13 10.78 -37.30
N LYS A 292 0.43 9.85 -36.38
CA LYS A 292 -0.52 8.85 -35.95
C LYS A 292 -1.73 9.45 -35.25
N LEU A 293 -1.51 10.41 -34.32
CA LEU A 293 -2.58 11.00 -33.50
C LEU A 293 -3.41 12.05 -34.24
N LEU A 294 -2.83 12.71 -35.25
CA LEU A 294 -3.57 13.67 -36.10
C LEU A 294 -4.52 12.99 -37.09
N LYS A 295 -4.31 11.74 -37.47
CA LYS A 295 -5.21 10.99 -38.41
C LYS A 295 -6.66 10.95 -37.94
N GLU A 296 -6.88 10.83 -36.65
CA GLU A 296 -8.21 10.64 -36.04
C GLU A 296 -8.52 11.70 -34.95
N GLY A 297 -7.71 12.76 -34.87
CA GLY A 297 -7.82 13.75 -33.82
C GLY A 297 -7.28 15.13 -34.20
N CYS A 298 -6.97 15.92 -33.22
CA CYS A 298 -6.39 17.24 -33.35
C CYS A 298 -5.14 17.41 -32.47
N ALA A 299 -4.38 18.46 -32.74
CA ALA A 299 -3.32 18.94 -31.86
C ALA A 299 -3.70 20.32 -31.33
N LYS A 300 -3.72 20.49 -30.02
CA LYS A 300 -3.92 21.80 -29.40
C LYS A 300 -2.74 22.11 -28.47
N ALA A 301 -2.46 23.37 -28.34
CA ALA A 301 -1.38 23.87 -27.49
C ALA A 301 -1.81 25.14 -26.76
N PHE A 302 -1.05 25.46 -25.72
CA PHE A 302 -1.15 26.75 -25.05
C PHE A 302 0.21 27.26 -24.59
N ARG A 303 0.29 28.54 -24.38
CA ARG A 303 1.41 29.23 -23.74
C ARG A 303 1.24 29.11 -22.23
N LEU A 304 2.26 28.57 -21.54
CA LEU A 304 2.31 28.49 -20.09
C LEU A 304 3.29 29.54 -19.56
N PRO A 305 2.79 30.69 -19.08
CA PRO A 305 3.63 31.81 -18.67
C PRO A 305 4.60 31.44 -17.54
N GLY A 306 5.86 31.84 -17.70
CA GLY A 306 6.89 31.74 -16.65
C GLY A 306 7.50 30.36 -16.42
N PHE A 307 7.01 29.29 -17.05
CA PHE A 307 7.40 27.88 -16.74
C PHE A 307 8.59 27.37 -17.58
N LYS A 308 9.20 28.13 -18.45
CA LYS A 308 10.36 27.67 -19.23
C LYS A 308 11.49 27.20 -18.33
N GLY A 309 12.01 26.02 -18.60
CA GLY A 309 13.08 25.38 -17.84
C GLY A 309 12.65 24.76 -16.50
N LEU A 310 11.37 24.89 -16.10
CA LEU A 310 10.87 24.35 -14.84
C LEU A 310 10.19 23.00 -14.99
N LEU A 311 9.77 22.60 -16.19
CA LEU A 311 9.03 21.38 -16.44
C LEU A 311 9.89 20.11 -16.37
N LYS A 312 11.21 20.26 -16.54
CA LYS A 312 12.20 19.17 -16.47
C LYS A 312 13.21 19.38 -15.34
N LEU A 313 12.91 20.27 -14.40
CA LEU A 313 13.86 20.62 -13.34
C LEU A 313 14.04 19.46 -12.37
N ASN A 314 15.28 18.92 -12.30
CA ASN A 314 15.75 17.95 -11.30
C ASN A 314 14.74 16.81 -10.97
N ASP A 315 14.61 16.52 -9.68
CA ASP A 315 13.78 15.40 -9.15
C ASP A 315 12.27 15.64 -9.20
N THR A 316 11.82 16.90 -9.45
CA THR A 316 10.38 17.21 -9.54
C THR A 316 9.71 16.67 -10.79
N LYS A 317 10.42 16.69 -11.93
CA LYS A 317 9.88 16.27 -13.25
C LYS A 317 8.45 16.76 -13.49
N LEU A 318 8.21 18.08 -13.28
CA LEU A 318 6.86 18.67 -13.27
C LEU A 318 6.08 18.37 -14.56
N GLY A 319 6.73 18.32 -15.72
CA GLY A 319 6.12 17.93 -16.99
C GLY A 319 5.54 16.50 -16.93
N LYS A 320 6.25 15.57 -16.29
CA LYS A 320 5.73 14.21 -16.05
C LYS A 320 4.53 14.21 -15.11
N GLU A 321 4.54 15.04 -14.06
CA GLU A 321 3.38 15.21 -13.16
C GLU A 321 2.14 15.70 -13.94
N PHE A 322 2.30 16.66 -14.82
CA PHE A 322 1.23 17.14 -15.71
C PHE A 322 0.68 16.02 -16.58
N ALA A 323 1.57 15.24 -17.23
CA ALA A 323 1.18 14.14 -18.10
C ALA A 323 0.43 13.04 -17.33
N VAL A 324 0.92 12.65 -16.15
CA VAL A 324 0.31 11.59 -15.33
C VAL A 324 -1.08 12.00 -14.84
N GLN A 325 -1.24 13.21 -14.31
CA GLN A 325 -2.55 13.66 -13.81
C GLN A 325 -3.55 13.84 -14.96
N ALA A 326 -3.12 14.38 -16.10
CA ALA A 326 -3.96 14.48 -17.28
C ALA A 326 -4.39 13.10 -17.79
N ASN A 327 -3.48 12.12 -17.83
CA ASN A 327 -3.79 10.73 -18.21
C ASN A 327 -4.80 10.09 -17.26
N ILE A 328 -4.59 10.14 -15.94
CA ILE A 328 -5.48 9.53 -14.94
C ILE A 328 -6.92 10.03 -15.08
N ILE A 329 -7.09 11.32 -15.37
CA ILE A 329 -8.42 11.95 -15.39
C ILE A 329 -9.10 11.82 -16.77
N THR A 330 -8.33 11.87 -17.87
CA THR A 330 -8.89 11.96 -19.24
C THR A 330 -8.60 10.75 -20.12
N GLY A 331 -7.63 9.91 -19.73
CA GLY A 331 -7.14 8.81 -20.56
C GLY A 331 -6.25 9.25 -21.72
N ILE A 332 -5.73 10.49 -21.72
CA ILE A 332 -4.81 10.95 -22.77
C ILE A 332 -3.49 10.19 -22.73
N GLY A 333 -2.93 9.86 -23.90
CA GLY A 333 -1.67 9.09 -23.97
C GLY A 333 -0.43 9.83 -23.46
N GLY A 334 -0.46 11.16 -23.38
CA GLY A 334 0.61 11.99 -22.86
C GLY A 334 0.49 13.44 -23.30
N ILE A 335 1.40 14.27 -22.82
CA ILE A 335 1.58 15.66 -23.23
C ILE A 335 3.04 15.88 -23.64
N ILE A 336 3.31 16.85 -24.50
CA ILE A 336 4.64 17.28 -24.90
C ILE A 336 4.85 18.72 -24.43
N HIS A 337 6.04 19.08 -23.97
CA HIS A 337 6.32 20.43 -23.50
C HIS A 337 7.67 20.96 -24.02
N SER A 338 7.82 22.29 -24.03
CA SER A 338 8.98 22.97 -24.59
C SER A 338 10.33 22.55 -24.01
N ASP A 339 10.41 22.14 -22.76
CA ASP A 339 11.68 21.77 -22.13
C ASP A 339 12.18 20.35 -22.58
N GLU A 340 11.40 19.66 -23.42
CA GLU A 340 11.75 18.42 -24.11
C GLU A 340 11.92 18.58 -25.60
N LEU A 341 11.64 19.79 -26.12
CA LEU A 341 11.72 20.09 -27.52
C LEU A 341 13.03 20.87 -27.88
N PRO A 342 13.63 20.63 -29.05
CA PRO A 342 13.22 19.68 -30.10
C PRO A 342 13.37 18.21 -29.62
N GLY A 343 12.39 17.37 -30.00
CA GLY A 343 12.32 15.96 -29.56
C GLY A 343 11.10 15.29 -30.14
N TYR A 344 10.98 13.99 -29.96
CA TYR A 344 9.85 13.17 -30.46
C TYR A 344 9.60 13.24 -31.96
N GLY A 345 10.62 13.65 -32.74
CA GLY A 345 10.52 13.90 -34.19
C GLY A 345 9.94 15.26 -34.57
N ILE A 346 9.71 16.15 -33.59
CA ILE A 346 9.39 17.56 -33.82
C ILE A 346 10.70 18.33 -33.95
N GLU A 347 10.92 18.99 -35.10
CA GLU A 347 12.15 19.69 -35.42
C GLU A 347 12.17 21.13 -34.86
N GLN A 348 13.35 21.73 -34.75
CA GLN A 348 13.53 23.10 -34.22
C GLN A 348 12.67 24.13 -34.98
N LYS A 349 12.57 23.99 -36.31
CA LYS A 349 11.76 24.89 -37.14
C LYS A 349 10.28 24.88 -36.71
N GLU A 350 9.72 23.71 -36.45
CA GLU A 350 8.33 23.56 -35.97
C GLU A 350 8.16 24.18 -34.58
N VAL A 351 9.15 24.01 -33.70
CA VAL A 351 9.15 24.62 -32.36
C VAL A 351 9.15 26.17 -32.48
N ASP A 352 9.97 26.73 -33.38
CA ASP A 352 10.06 28.18 -33.57
C ASP A 352 8.75 28.75 -34.15
N GLU A 353 8.12 28.04 -35.08
CA GLU A 353 6.80 28.39 -35.62
C GLU A 353 5.72 28.36 -34.52
N LEU A 354 5.68 27.33 -33.69
CA LEU A 354 4.75 27.23 -32.58
C LEU A 354 4.97 28.33 -31.52
N ARG A 355 6.23 28.69 -31.25
CA ARG A 355 6.56 29.83 -30.38
C ARG A 355 6.01 31.15 -30.89
N ALA A 356 6.10 31.37 -32.18
CA ALA A 356 5.59 32.59 -32.83
C ALA A 356 4.06 32.64 -32.78
N ILE A 357 3.37 31.55 -33.14
CA ILE A 357 1.89 31.46 -33.17
C ILE A 357 1.31 31.68 -31.79
N LEU A 358 1.91 31.06 -30.74
CA LEU A 358 1.45 31.17 -29.36
C LEU A 358 1.98 32.42 -28.65
N GLN A 359 2.75 33.25 -29.35
CA GLN A 359 3.34 34.49 -28.82
C GLN A 359 4.11 34.29 -27.52
N LEU A 360 4.96 33.22 -27.46
CA LEU A 360 5.74 32.90 -26.27
C LEU A 360 6.75 34.02 -25.97
N LYS A 361 6.77 34.45 -24.71
CA LYS A 361 7.83 35.30 -24.16
C LYS A 361 9.05 34.45 -23.76
N ASP A 362 10.15 35.10 -23.39
CA ASP A 362 11.42 34.42 -23.08
C ASP A 362 11.32 33.38 -21.95
N ASN A 363 10.47 33.64 -20.94
CA ASN A 363 10.28 32.74 -19.79
C ASN A 363 9.09 31.81 -19.93
N ASP A 364 8.39 31.78 -21.07
CA ASP A 364 7.19 30.96 -21.23
C ASP A 364 7.52 29.57 -21.74
N ALA A 365 6.79 28.59 -21.25
CA ALA A 365 6.78 27.23 -21.78
C ALA A 365 5.64 27.04 -22.77
N LEU A 366 5.81 26.05 -23.64
CA LEU A 366 4.81 25.52 -24.56
C LEU A 366 4.33 24.16 -24.05
N VAL A 367 3.02 23.92 -24.03
CA VAL A 367 2.43 22.63 -23.75
C VAL A 367 1.52 22.19 -24.89
N ILE A 368 1.71 20.97 -25.39
CA ILE A 368 1.00 20.38 -26.51
C ILE A 368 0.31 19.08 -26.07
N ALA A 369 -0.91 18.88 -26.52
CA ALA A 369 -1.60 17.61 -26.43
C ALA A 369 -2.20 17.21 -27.77
N LEU A 370 -2.19 15.90 -28.08
CA LEU A 370 -2.69 15.33 -29.33
C LEU A 370 -3.67 14.19 -29.05
N GLY A 371 -4.71 14.09 -29.87
CA GLY A 371 -5.73 13.02 -29.79
C GLY A 371 -7.14 13.51 -30.07
N LYS A 372 -8.14 12.81 -29.56
CA LYS A 372 -9.56 13.20 -29.72
C LYS A 372 -9.80 14.56 -29.06
N GLU A 373 -10.50 15.45 -29.75
CA GLU A 373 -10.65 16.85 -29.36
C GLU A 373 -11.11 17.05 -27.90
N ASN A 374 -12.19 16.38 -27.49
CA ASN A 374 -12.69 16.50 -26.11
C ASN A 374 -11.66 16.05 -25.06
N THR A 375 -10.91 14.98 -25.35
CA THR A 375 -9.85 14.47 -24.46
C THR A 375 -8.71 15.48 -24.37
N VAL A 376 -8.28 16.02 -25.49
CA VAL A 376 -7.20 17.03 -25.58
C VAL A 376 -7.56 18.30 -24.82
N VAL A 377 -8.77 18.85 -25.03
CA VAL A 377 -9.23 20.06 -24.36
C VAL A 377 -9.28 19.84 -22.83
N ASN A 378 -9.84 18.72 -22.40
CA ASN A 378 -9.92 18.42 -20.96
C ASN A 378 -8.54 18.21 -20.34
N ALA A 379 -7.64 17.50 -21.03
CA ALA A 379 -6.27 17.29 -20.56
C ALA A 379 -5.51 18.60 -20.37
N LEU A 380 -5.57 19.49 -21.36
CA LEU A 380 -4.90 20.80 -21.28
C LEU A 380 -5.49 21.69 -20.18
N LYS A 381 -6.80 21.66 -19.95
CA LYS A 381 -7.44 22.34 -18.80
C LYS A 381 -6.93 21.82 -17.47
N ILE A 382 -6.75 20.50 -17.34
CA ILE A 382 -6.20 19.88 -16.13
C ILE A 382 -4.76 20.36 -15.90
N VAL A 383 -3.93 20.41 -16.95
CA VAL A 383 -2.55 20.92 -16.83
C VAL A 383 -2.54 22.37 -16.34
N ILE A 384 -3.43 23.23 -16.85
CA ILE A 384 -3.57 24.61 -16.38
C ILE A 384 -3.93 24.65 -14.88
N GLU A 385 -4.89 23.83 -14.45
CA GLU A 385 -5.27 23.78 -13.03
C GLU A 385 -4.15 23.26 -12.12
N ILE A 386 -3.32 22.31 -12.60
CA ILE A 386 -2.14 21.86 -11.84
C ILE A 386 -1.10 22.99 -11.78
N ALA A 387 -0.85 23.69 -12.88
CA ALA A 387 0.07 24.81 -12.93
C ALA A 387 -0.32 25.94 -11.95
N LYS A 388 -1.63 26.22 -11.81
CA LYS A 388 -2.16 27.14 -10.79
C LYS A 388 -1.86 26.69 -9.36
N LYS A 389 -1.95 25.38 -9.09
CA LYS A 389 -1.63 24.83 -7.76
C LYS A 389 -0.12 24.92 -7.46
N VAL A 390 0.73 24.70 -8.45
CA VAL A 390 2.19 24.77 -8.29
C VAL A 390 2.66 26.17 -7.89
N ILE A 391 1.98 27.23 -8.33
CA ILE A 391 2.26 28.62 -7.87
C ILE A 391 2.00 28.74 -6.36
N ASP A 392 1.00 28.05 -5.84
CA ASP A 392 0.73 28.04 -4.39
C ASP A 392 1.74 27.17 -3.62
N GLY A 393 2.43 26.25 -4.28
CA GLY A 393 3.49 25.39 -3.75
C GLY A 393 3.20 23.91 -3.88
N VAL A 394 3.48 23.15 -2.81
CA VAL A 394 3.24 21.70 -2.78
C VAL A 394 1.74 21.43 -2.65
N PRO A 395 1.12 20.64 -3.55
CA PRO A 395 -0.28 20.28 -3.40
C PRO A 395 -0.50 19.23 -2.29
N ASN A 396 -1.59 19.37 -1.53
CA ASN A 396 -2.06 18.36 -0.58
C ASN A 396 -2.81 17.26 -1.36
N GLU A 397 -2.20 16.09 -1.50
CA GLU A 397 -2.69 15.02 -2.37
C GLU A 397 -2.28 13.63 -1.89
N VAL A 398 -2.99 12.62 -2.39
CA VAL A 398 -2.62 11.21 -2.22
C VAL A 398 -1.81 10.77 -3.44
N ARG A 399 -0.67 10.15 -3.18
CA ARG A 399 0.24 9.61 -4.20
C ARG A 399 0.39 8.10 -4.05
N ARG A 400 0.85 7.41 -5.06
CA ARG A 400 1.26 6.01 -4.97
C ARG A 400 2.77 5.87 -5.15
N ALA A 401 3.37 4.96 -4.40
CA ALA A 401 4.77 4.58 -4.59
C ALA A 401 4.95 3.78 -5.88
N LEU A 402 6.07 3.98 -6.56
CA LEU A 402 6.47 3.26 -7.77
C LEU A 402 7.63 2.30 -7.45
N PRO A 403 7.91 1.30 -8.32
CA PRO A 403 8.99 0.34 -8.09
C PRO A 403 10.39 0.95 -7.98
N ASP A 404 10.59 2.16 -8.48
CA ASP A 404 11.85 2.92 -8.37
C ASP A 404 11.91 3.82 -7.12
N ASP A 405 11.02 3.61 -6.16
CA ASP A 405 10.85 4.40 -4.93
C ASP A 405 10.48 5.88 -5.18
N THR A 406 10.10 6.27 -6.41
CA THR A 406 9.45 7.56 -6.69
C THR A 406 7.96 7.47 -6.46
N THR A 407 7.27 8.61 -6.52
CA THR A 407 5.82 8.65 -6.33
C THR A 407 5.13 9.30 -7.53
N GLU A 408 3.86 8.98 -7.75
CA GLU A 408 3.01 9.67 -8.72
C GLU A 408 1.64 10.00 -8.14
N PHE A 409 0.97 11.00 -8.68
CA PHE A 409 -0.37 11.39 -8.27
C PHE A 409 -1.34 10.22 -8.38
N MET A 410 -2.19 10.05 -7.38
CA MET A 410 -3.24 9.04 -7.36
C MET A 410 -4.63 9.67 -7.34
N ARG A 411 -4.88 10.59 -6.40
CA ARG A 411 -6.17 11.27 -6.22
C ARG A 411 -6.01 12.50 -5.31
N PRO A 412 -7.00 13.42 -5.29
CA PRO A 412 -7.07 14.45 -4.25
C PRO A 412 -7.22 13.82 -2.85
N MET A 413 -6.80 14.58 -1.83
CA MET A 413 -7.04 14.20 -0.44
C MET A 413 -8.54 14.04 -0.16
N PRO A 414 -9.00 12.96 0.51
CA PRO A 414 -10.41 12.81 0.87
C PRO A 414 -10.86 13.88 1.87
N GLY A 415 -12.16 14.21 1.84
CA GLY A 415 -12.77 15.18 2.74
C GLY A 415 -13.30 14.56 4.05
N ALA A 416 -13.85 15.41 4.95
CA ALA A 416 -14.39 14.98 6.24
C ALA A 416 -15.72 14.21 6.13
N ALA A 417 -16.50 14.41 5.06
CA ALA A 417 -17.82 13.76 4.83
C ALA A 417 -17.71 12.29 4.39
N ARG A 418 -16.78 11.52 4.96
CA ARG A 418 -16.46 10.16 4.51
C ARG A 418 -17.04 9.06 5.38
N MET A 419 -17.39 9.35 6.64
CA MET A 419 -17.87 8.34 7.60
C MET A 419 -19.24 8.68 8.15
N TYR A 420 -20.04 7.63 8.41
CA TYR A 420 -21.31 7.68 9.11
C TYR A 420 -21.53 6.41 9.95
N PRO A 421 -22.42 6.41 10.99
CA PRO A 421 -22.61 5.27 11.87
C PRO A 421 -23.06 4.00 11.15
N GLU A 422 -22.50 2.86 11.57
CA GLU A 422 -23.01 1.53 11.22
C GLU A 422 -24.13 1.17 12.21
N THR A 423 -25.32 0.89 11.70
CA THR A 423 -26.50 0.62 12.52
C THR A 423 -26.81 -0.86 12.69
N ASP A 424 -26.21 -1.72 11.86
CA ASP A 424 -26.51 -3.15 11.86
C ASP A 424 -25.56 -3.94 12.79
N VAL A 425 -24.51 -3.31 13.30
CA VAL A 425 -23.58 -3.90 14.27
C VAL A 425 -23.79 -3.26 15.64
N GLN A 426 -24.11 -4.10 16.64
CA GLN A 426 -24.33 -3.63 18.02
C GLN A 426 -23.03 -3.09 18.62
N PRO A 427 -23.09 -2.00 19.41
CA PRO A 427 -21.96 -1.49 20.18
C PRO A 427 -21.41 -2.55 21.15
N ILE A 428 -20.10 -2.58 21.35
CA ILE A 428 -19.42 -3.57 22.17
C ILE A 428 -18.75 -2.88 23.35
N ARG A 429 -19.20 -3.18 24.57
CA ARG A 429 -18.60 -2.64 25.79
C ARG A 429 -17.24 -3.27 26.09
N VAL A 430 -16.26 -2.42 26.37
CA VAL A 430 -14.93 -2.82 26.85
C VAL A 430 -14.93 -2.76 28.37
N THR A 431 -15.24 -3.88 29.02
CA THR A 431 -15.37 -3.95 30.49
C THR A 431 -13.99 -4.02 31.16
N LYS A 432 -13.93 -3.63 32.44
CA LYS A 432 -12.72 -3.75 33.26
C LYS A 432 -12.22 -5.22 33.31
N ASP A 433 -13.10 -6.17 33.51
CA ASP A 433 -12.74 -7.59 33.56
C ASP A 433 -12.14 -8.08 32.23
N HIS A 434 -12.64 -7.52 31.09
CA HIS A 434 -12.10 -7.79 29.77
C HIS A 434 -10.66 -7.26 29.66
N ILE A 435 -10.43 -6.00 30.08
CA ILE A 435 -9.11 -5.36 30.08
C ILE A 435 -8.14 -6.11 31.00
N ASP A 436 -8.58 -6.49 32.20
CA ASP A 436 -7.74 -7.22 33.17
C ASP A 436 -7.36 -8.61 32.63
N ARG A 437 -8.27 -9.32 31.96
CA ARG A 437 -7.97 -10.57 31.27
C ARG A 437 -6.89 -10.39 30.20
N ILE A 438 -6.97 -9.34 29.38
CA ILE A 438 -5.95 -9.02 28.36
C ILE A 438 -4.61 -8.72 29.01
N LYS A 439 -4.57 -7.85 30.02
CA LYS A 439 -3.34 -7.47 30.72
C LYS A 439 -2.63 -8.65 31.38
N ASN A 440 -3.38 -9.61 31.90
CA ASN A 440 -2.83 -10.82 32.52
C ASN A 440 -2.27 -11.84 31.50
N ASN A 441 -2.59 -11.69 30.22
CA ASN A 441 -2.17 -12.57 29.14
C ASN A 441 -1.38 -11.85 28.05
N LEU A 442 -0.76 -10.71 28.38
CA LEU A 442 0.07 -9.99 27.41
C LEU A 442 1.25 -10.86 26.94
N PRO A 443 1.55 -10.83 25.64
CA PRO A 443 2.75 -11.47 25.13
C PRO A 443 4.02 -10.75 25.65
N GLU A 444 5.13 -11.47 25.65
CA GLU A 444 6.43 -10.90 25.99
C GLU A 444 6.79 -9.76 25.02
N GLU A 445 7.29 -8.65 25.57
CA GLU A 445 7.71 -7.52 24.76
C GLU A 445 8.85 -7.90 23.79
N PRO A 446 8.80 -7.45 22.51
CA PRO A 446 9.80 -7.83 21.51
C PRO A 446 11.26 -7.53 21.90
N ILE A 447 11.51 -6.43 22.64
CA ILE A 447 12.87 -6.10 23.11
C ILE A 447 13.35 -7.13 24.14
N GLU A 448 12.51 -7.49 25.08
CA GLU A 448 12.87 -8.47 26.11
C GLU A 448 13.00 -9.86 25.51
N LYS A 449 12.10 -10.23 24.58
CA LYS A 449 12.18 -11.47 23.81
C LYS A 449 13.46 -11.54 23.00
N HIS A 450 13.88 -10.43 22.38
CA HIS A 450 15.15 -10.34 21.65
C HIS A 450 16.35 -10.62 22.55
N LYS A 451 16.44 -9.95 23.71
CA LYS A 451 17.51 -10.18 24.69
C LYS A 451 17.50 -11.62 25.20
N ARG A 452 16.31 -12.16 25.46
CA ARG A 452 16.15 -13.53 25.91
C ARG A 452 16.61 -14.54 24.86
N PHE A 453 16.24 -14.37 23.61
CA PHE A 453 16.64 -15.25 22.51
C PHE A 453 18.18 -15.27 22.33
N MET A 454 18.84 -14.13 22.37
CA MET A 454 20.31 -14.06 22.33
C MET A 454 20.95 -14.85 23.48
N ARG A 455 20.41 -14.70 24.70
CA ARG A 455 20.94 -15.37 25.89
C ARG A 455 20.67 -16.87 25.92
N GLU A 456 19.42 -17.29 25.67
CA GLU A 456 18.98 -18.68 25.83
C GLU A 456 19.39 -19.57 24.65
N TYR A 457 19.28 -19.02 23.42
CA TYR A 457 19.57 -19.79 22.22
C TYR A 457 20.99 -19.57 21.69
N LEU A 458 21.76 -18.66 22.31
CA LEU A 458 23.14 -18.32 21.92
C LEU A 458 23.26 -17.94 20.44
N ILE A 459 22.28 -17.19 19.95
CA ILE A 459 22.25 -16.61 18.60
C ILE A 459 22.66 -15.14 18.66
N ASN A 460 23.25 -14.62 17.58
CA ASN A 460 23.69 -13.23 17.53
C ASN A 460 22.53 -12.26 17.27
N ASP A 461 22.80 -10.96 17.36
CA ASP A 461 21.81 -9.89 17.19
C ASP A 461 21.07 -9.97 15.84
N GLU A 462 21.82 -10.18 14.74
CA GLU A 462 21.26 -10.27 13.40
C GLU A 462 20.37 -11.51 13.22
N GLN A 463 20.81 -12.67 13.67
CA GLN A 463 20.04 -13.90 13.65
C GLN A 463 18.75 -13.75 14.47
N THR A 464 18.85 -13.13 15.63
CA THR A 464 17.67 -12.87 16.48
C THR A 464 16.67 -11.96 15.78
N LYS A 465 17.14 -10.86 15.19
CA LYS A 465 16.29 -9.96 14.39
C LYS A 465 15.61 -10.69 13.23
N GLN A 466 16.35 -11.52 12.51
CA GLN A 466 15.78 -12.30 11.40
C GLN A 466 14.68 -13.26 11.87
N ILE A 467 14.91 -14.03 12.95
CA ILE A 467 13.89 -14.94 13.49
C ILE A 467 12.66 -14.17 13.97
N LEU A 468 12.83 -13.10 14.75
CA LEU A 468 11.73 -12.29 15.24
C LEU A 468 10.96 -11.56 14.12
N SER A 469 11.64 -11.22 13.02
CA SER A 469 11.02 -10.58 11.86
C SER A 469 10.37 -11.56 10.88
N SER A 470 10.71 -12.85 10.93
CA SER A 470 10.15 -13.86 10.04
C SER A 470 8.70 -14.22 10.36
N GLY A 471 8.24 -13.95 11.61
CA GLY A 471 6.95 -14.40 12.12
C GLY A 471 6.91 -15.87 12.58
N TYR A 472 8.03 -16.55 12.56
CA TYR A 472 8.16 -17.94 13.02
C TYR A 472 8.79 -18.07 14.42
N GLU A 473 8.86 -16.99 15.19
CA GLU A 473 9.51 -17.01 16.49
C GLU A 473 8.86 -17.95 17.52
N ILE A 474 7.54 -18.14 17.42
CA ILE A 474 6.80 -19.08 18.29
C ILE A 474 7.12 -20.51 17.90
N ASP A 475 7.08 -20.83 16.61
CA ASP A 475 7.38 -22.17 16.09
C ASP A 475 8.85 -22.52 16.36
N PHE A 476 9.77 -21.55 16.15
CA PHE A 476 11.19 -21.70 16.49
C PHE A 476 11.39 -22.05 17.96
N GLU A 477 10.77 -21.30 18.88
CA GLU A 477 10.91 -21.51 20.32
C GLU A 477 10.39 -22.87 20.76
N LYS A 478 9.23 -23.30 20.23
CA LYS A 478 8.64 -24.62 20.50
C LYS A 478 9.56 -25.74 20.00
N LEU A 479 10.04 -25.62 18.77
CA LEU A 479 10.93 -26.64 18.18
C LEU A 479 12.26 -26.77 18.91
N VAL A 480 12.89 -25.67 19.29
CA VAL A 480 14.15 -25.73 20.04
C VAL A 480 13.94 -26.31 21.44
N LYS A 481 12.82 -26.06 22.09
CA LYS A 481 12.46 -26.68 23.36
C LYS A 481 12.19 -28.19 23.23
N GLN A 482 11.54 -28.60 22.15
CA GLN A 482 11.19 -30.00 21.90
C GLN A 482 12.38 -30.82 21.36
N PHE A 483 13.26 -30.21 20.56
CA PHE A 483 14.41 -30.86 19.94
C PHE A 483 15.72 -30.11 20.23
N PRO A 484 16.16 -30.03 21.49
CA PRO A 484 17.32 -29.21 21.88
C PRO A 484 18.63 -29.62 21.19
N GLU A 485 18.81 -30.92 20.90
CA GLU A 485 19.98 -31.45 20.19
C GLU A 485 20.04 -30.98 18.73
N GLN A 486 18.88 -30.64 18.15
CA GLN A 486 18.78 -30.17 16.76
C GLN A 486 18.79 -28.64 16.63
N LYS A 487 19.06 -27.89 17.72
CA LYS A 487 19.01 -26.43 17.77
C LYS A 487 19.67 -25.75 16.58
N ASN A 488 20.89 -26.13 16.24
CA ASN A 488 21.65 -25.51 15.13
C ASN A 488 21.02 -25.81 13.77
N VAL A 489 20.40 -26.96 13.60
CA VAL A 489 19.69 -27.32 12.36
C VAL A 489 18.40 -26.53 12.26
N ILE A 490 17.67 -26.37 13.37
CA ILE A 490 16.47 -25.53 13.43
C ILE A 490 16.80 -24.09 13.06
N ILE A 491 17.83 -23.50 13.67
CA ILE A 491 18.30 -22.14 13.33
C ILE A 491 18.61 -22.03 11.82
N ARG A 492 19.36 -22.95 11.26
CA ARG A 492 19.69 -22.96 9.83
C ARG A 492 18.44 -23.07 8.95
N THR A 493 17.46 -23.88 9.35
CA THR A 493 16.21 -24.04 8.60
C THR A 493 15.44 -22.73 8.52
N PHE A 494 15.26 -22.03 9.63
CA PHE A 494 14.53 -20.75 9.65
C PHE A 494 15.30 -19.59 8.99
N LEU A 495 16.62 -19.55 9.10
CA LEU A 495 17.40 -18.44 8.55
C LEU A 495 17.79 -18.63 7.08
N ASN A 496 18.15 -19.85 6.68
CA ASN A 496 18.70 -20.09 5.36
C ASN A 496 17.73 -20.84 4.46
N THR A 497 17.22 -22.01 4.91
CA THR A 497 16.41 -22.87 4.04
C THR A 497 15.12 -22.18 3.60
N PHE A 498 14.42 -21.49 4.50
CA PHE A 498 13.22 -20.74 4.12
C PHE A 498 13.53 -19.64 3.12
N SER A 499 14.59 -18.86 3.34
CA SER A 499 15.02 -17.82 2.39
C SER A 499 15.44 -18.37 1.02
N GLU A 500 16.03 -19.57 0.98
CA GLU A 500 16.40 -20.25 -0.27
C GLU A 500 15.14 -20.70 -1.03
N LEU A 501 14.18 -21.31 -0.35
CA LEU A 501 12.90 -21.72 -0.94
C LEU A 501 12.08 -20.53 -1.47
N GLU A 502 12.04 -19.42 -0.75
CA GLU A 502 11.39 -18.19 -1.20
C GLU A 502 12.02 -17.59 -2.47
N LYS A 503 13.37 -17.64 -2.59
CA LYS A 503 14.07 -17.25 -3.83
C LYS A 503 13.69 -18.15 -5.01
N GLU A 504 13.40 -19.41 -4.76
CA GLU A 504 12.86 -20.36 -5.75
C GLU A 504 11.35 -20.16 -6.02
N LYS A 505 10.73 -19.14 -5.42
CA LYS A 505 9.28 -18.84 -5.51
C LYS A 505 8.39 -19.93 -4.91
N ILE A 506 8.88 -20.64 -3.91
CA ILE A 506 8.11 -21.61 -3.13
C ILE A 506 7.53 -20.88 -1.93
N ASP A 507 6.22 -20.99 -1.75
CA ASP A 507 5.52 -20.31 -0.66
C ASP A 507 5.76 -21.02 0.68
N THR A 508 6.64 -20.48 1.50
CA THR A 508 6.94 -21.02 2.84
C THR A 508 5.84 -20.76 3.86
N ASN A 509 4.88 -19.87 3.59
CA ASN A 509 3.79 -19.54 4.52
C ASN A 509 2.81 -20.71 4.75
N VAL A 510 2.82 -21.70 3.89
CA VAL A 510 2.03 -22.93 4.05
C VAL A 510 2.64 -23.92 5.06
N VAL A 511 3.87 -23.65 5.53
CA VAL A 511 4.57 -24.49 6.51
C VAL A 511 3.96 -24.24 7.89
N ASP A 512 3.31 -25.25 8.44
CA ASP A 512 2.71 -25.20 9.76
C ASP A 512 3.58 -25.90 10.84
N GLU A 513 3.23 -25.67 12.10
CA GLU A 513 3.89 -26.27 13.26
C GLU A 513 3.95 -27.81 13.16
N LYS A 514 2.87 -28.45 12.70
CA LYS A 514 2.78 -29.89 12.59
C LYS A 514 3.76 -30.46 11.56
N MET A 515 3.90 -29.80 10.42
CA MET A 515 4.88 -30.17 9.39
C MET A 515 6.30 -30.11 9.95
N LEU A 516 6.64 -29.03 10.64
CA LEU A 516 7.96 -28.85 11.25
C LEU A 516 8.25 -29.90 12.34
N ILE A 517 7.30 -30.18 13.22
CA ILE A 517 7.43 -31.23 14.23
C ILE A 517 7.67 -32.59 13.58
N ASN A 518 6.95 -32.93 12.52
CA ASN A 518 7.15 -34.20 11.79
C ASN A 518 8.55 -34.29 11.17
N ILE A 519 9.04 -33.21 10.58
CA ILE A 519 10.38 -33.13 9.99
C ILE A 519 11.43 -33.36 11.07
N PHE A 520 11.41 -32.62 12.17
CA PHE A 520 12.42 -32.74 13.22
C PHE A 520 12.30 -34.02 14.03
N SER A 521 11.09 -34.57 14.18
CA SER A 521 10.89 -35.91 14.78
C SER A 521 11.53 -37.02 13.93
N ALA A 522 11.36 -36.97 12.61
CA ALA A 522 11.96 -37.95 11.71
C ALA A 522 13.48 -37.79 11.62
N LEU A 523 13.99 -36.54 11.70
CA LEU A 523 15.44 -36.27 11.80
C LEU A 523 16.03 -36.86 13.10
N THR A 524 15.37 -36.64 14.25
CA THR A 524 15.80 -37.18 15.55
C THR A 524 15.74 -38.70 15.58
N ALA A 525 14.87 -39.32 14.79
CA ALA A 525 14.79 -40.76 14.60
C ALA A 525 15.75 -41.31 13.54
N ASP A 526 16.73 -40.52 13.08
CA ASP A 526 17.76 -40.86 12.07
C ASP A 526 17.16 -41.42 10.76
N LYS A 527 15.92 -41.02 10.36
CA LYS A 527 15.31 -41.49 9.11
C LYS A 527 15.99 -40.88 7.87
N TYR A 528 16.64 -39.73 8.01
CA TYR A 528 17.37 -39.02 6.95
C TYR A 528 18.44 -38.10 7.53
N SER A 529 19.34 -37.58 6.72
CA SER A 529 20.37 -36.65 7.16
C SER A 529 19.89 -35.19 7.15
N LYS A 530 20.46 -34.33 8.00
CA LYS A 530 20.07 -32.91 8.12
C LYS A 530 20.21 -32.12 6.80
N GLU A 531 21.07 -32.58 5.90
CA GLU A 531 21.27 -31.98 4.56
C GLU A 531 20.04 -32.16 3.66
N ALA A 532 19.17 -33.13 3.96
CA ALA A 532 17.96 -33.42 3.20
C ALA A 532 16.76 -32.51 3.53
N ILE A 533 16.84 -31.72 4.62
CA ILE A 533 15.73 -30.86 5.05
C ILE A 533 15.20 -29.93 3.93
N PRO A 534 16.02 -29.21 3.15
CA PRO A 534 15.53 -28.34 2.09
C PRO A 534 14.66 -29.08 1.06
N GLU A 535 15.11 -30.24 0.62
CA GLU A 535 14.42 -31.09 -0.36
C GLU A 535 13.10 -31.63 0.20
N ILE A 536 13.10 -32.11 1.46
CA ILE A 536 11.91 -32.61 2.15
C ILE A 536 10.89 -31.51 2.35
N LEU A 537 11.29 -30.33 2.81
CA LEU A 537 10.42 -29.15 2.94
C LEU A 537 9.81 -28.78 1.60
N LYS A 538 10.63 -28.66 0.57
CA LYS A 538 10.20 -28.36 -0.80
C LYS A 538 9.13 -29.34 -1.28
N TYR A 539 9.38 -30.63 -1.09
CA TYR A 539 8.43 -31.67 -1.50
C TYR A 539 7.08 -31.54 -0.74
N LEU A 540 7.13 -31.36 0.60
CA LEU A 540 5.92 -31.26 1.42
C LEU A 540 5.11 -29.99 1.13
N ILE A 541 5.77 -28.85 0.85
CA ILE A 541 5.09 -27.62 0.44
C ILE A 541 4.35 -27.82 -0.89
N LEU A 542 4.99 -28.48 -1.86
CA LEU A 542 4.39 -28.74 -3.18
C LEU A 542 3.34 -29.86 -3.14
N ASN A 543 3.36 -30.73 -2.12
CA ASN A 543 2.45 -31.86 -1.96
C ASN A 543 1.85 -31.90 -0.54
N PRO A 544 0.95 -30.97 -0.17
CA PRO A 544 0.50 -30.78 1.23
C PRO A 544 -0.21 -32.01 1.86
N LYS A 545 -0.67 -32.95 1.04
CA LYS A 545 -1.35 -34.19 1.50
C LYS A 545 -0.39 -35.37 1.73
N SER A 546 0.88 -35.23 1.38
CA SER A 546 1.88 -36.28 1.50
C SER A 546 2.44 -36.40 2.93
N SER A 547 2.84 -37.60 3.31
CA SER A 547 3.55 -37.84 4.57
C SER A 547 5.05 -37.55 4.44
N ILE A 548 5.74 -37.44 5.57
CA ILE A 548 7.19 -37.29 5.56
C ILE A 548 7.88 -38.55 5.01
N GLU A 549 7.32 -39.73 5.24
CA GLU A 549 7.79 -40.98 4.68
C GLU A 549 7.73 -40.99 3.16
N ASP A 550 6.64 -40.44 2.58
CA ASP A 550 6.52 -40.26 1.12
C ASP A 550 7.60 -39.31 0.58
N ALA A 551 7.86 -38.21 1.29
CA ALA A 551 8.91 -37.26 0.91
C ALA A 551 10.29 -37.91 0.91
N ILE A 552 10.68 -38.62 1.99
CA ILE A 552 11.95 -39.32 2.09
C ILE A 552 12.10 -40.36 0.98
N LYS A 553 11.07 -41.15 0.71
CA LYS A 553 11.04 -42.18 -0.32
C LYS A 553 11.19 -41.60 -1.73
N THR A 554 10.40 -40.56 -2.03
CA THR A 554 10.34 -39.98 -3.39
C THR A 554 11.62 -39.22 -3.73
N CYS A 555 12.20 -38.52 -2.73
CA CYS A 555 13.46 -37.79 -2.91
C CYS A 555 14.69 -38.71 -2.79
N GLY A 556 14.54 -39.98 -2.42
CA GLY A 556 15.66 -40.94 -2.27
C GLY A 556 16.63 -40.58 -1.14
N LEU A 557 16.16 -39.94 -0.07
CA LEU A 557 16.96 -39.27 0.97
C LEU A 557 17.10 -40.12 2.26
N TYR A 558 17.23 -41.43 2.11
CA TYR A 558 17.46 -42.30 3.27
C TYR A 558 18.80 -42.02 3.97
N ALA A 559 18.81 -42.14 5.31
CA ALA A 559 20.06 -42.15 6.04
C ALA A 559 20.94 -43.30 5.51
N THR A 560 22.13 -42.99 5.04
CA THR A 560 23.13 -44.00 4.63
C THR A 560 23.65 -44.68 5.89
N ASP A 561 23.52 -46.01 5.94
CA ASP A 561 24.03 -46.85 7.01
C ASP A 561 25.55 -46.66 7.10
N SER A 562 26.00 -45.92 8.13
CA SER A 562 27.43 -45.65 8.36
C SER A 562 28.29 -46.89 8.61
N ASN A 563 27.69 -48.08 8.61
CA ASN A 563 28.35 -49.38 8.76
C ASN A 563 28.66 -50.08 7.41
N LYS A 564 28.53 -49.37 6.27
CA LYS A 564 28.81 -49.89 4.92
C LYS A 564 29.83 -49.08 4.13
N ILE A 565 30.76 -48.40 4.81
CA ILE A 565 31.98 -47.86 4.19
C ILE A 565 33.20 -48.52 4.79
#